data_b31fece4737d80b535923a14b872c978
#
_entry.id   b31fece4737d80b535923a14b872c978
#
_cell.length_a   1.000
_cell.length_b   1.000
_cell.length_c   1.000
_cell.angle_alpha   90.00
_cell.angle_beta   90.00
_cell.angle_gamma   90.00
#
_symmetry.space_group_name_H-M   'P 1'
#
loop_
_entity.id
_entity.type
_entity.pdbx_description
1 polymer ?
#
loop_
_entity_poly.entity_id
_entity_poly.type
_entity_poly.pdbx_seq_one_letter_code
_entity_poly.pdbx_strand_id
1 'polypeptide(L)'
;LAPVRTGLMTQAEADDKATQLLRRVSLEEKADAYPNQLSGGQKQRIAIVRALAMNPKVMLFDEPTSALDPEMVGEVLAVMKELAETGMTMVVVTHEMGFARAVASEVVFMDQGVICEHGDPKDVLGAPKTERLKAFLASML
;
A
#
# COMPACT_ATOMS: atom_id res chain seq x y z
N LEU A 1 18.98 0.24 9.32
CA LEU A 1 19.29 -0.10 10.74
C LEU A 1 18.58 -1.38 11.21
N ALA A 2 17.25 -1.55 11.02
CA ALA A 2 16.52 -2.72 11.54
C ALA A 2 17.06 -4.05 10.97
N PRO A 3 17.21 -4.26 9.65
CA PRO A 3 17.73 -5.51 9.10
C PRO A 3 19.12 -5.90 9.63
N VAL A 4 19.99 -4.90 9.83
CA VAL A 4 21.34 -5.15 10.39
C VAL A 4 21.26 -5.51 11.88
N ARG A 5 20.43 -4.81 12.65
CA ARG A 5 20.28 -5.08 14.10
C ARG A 5 19.63 -6.44 14.38
N THR A 6 18.80 -6.93 13.49
CA THR A 6 18.17 -8.26 13.59
C THR A 6 19.02 -9.38 13.00
N GLY A 7 20.20 -9.07 12.45
CA GLY A 7 21.10 -10.05 11.84
C GLY A 7 20.61 -10.62 10.50
N LEU A 8 19.62 -9.96 9.87
CA LEU A 8 19.09 -10.38 8.57
C LEU A 8 20.08 -10.10 7.43
N MET A 9 20.92 -9.09 7.56
CA MET A 9 21.94 -8.73 6.56
C MET A 9 23.07 -7.91 7.20
N THR A 10 24.21 -7.87 6.52
CA THR A 10 25.36 -7.00 6.87
C THR A 10 25.02 -5.53 6.56
N GLN A 11 25.85 -4.60 7.05
CA GLN A 11 25.68 -3.18 6.77
C GLN A 11 25.77 -2.89 5.26
N ALA A 12 26.75 -3.47 4.55
CA ALA A 12 26.91 -3.28 3.11
C ALA A 12 25.70 -3.78 2.32
N GLU A 13 25.21 -4.97 2.62
CA GLU A 13 23.98 -5.52 2.00
C GLU A 13 22.75 -4.65 2.29
N ALA A 14 22.67 -4.07 3.50
CA ALA A 14 21.57 -3.18 3.87
C ALA A 14 21.61 -1.86 3.10
N ASP A 15 22.80 -1.30 2.86
CA ASP A 15 23.01 -0.06 2.10
C ASP A 15 22.66 -0.27 0.62
N ASP A 16 23.13 -1.38 0.02
CA ASP A 16 22.77 -1.77 -1.35
C ASP A 16 21.26 -1.98 -1.49
N LYS A 17 20.66 -2.69 -0.55
CA LYS A 17 19.21 -2.93 -0.52
C LYS A 17 18.42 -1.64 -0.38
N ALA A 18 18.85 -0.73 0.49
CA ALA A 18 18.23 0.58 0.67
C ALA A 18 18.24 1.39 -0.63
N THR A 19 19.38 1.44 -1.31
CA THR A 19 19.53 2.11 -2.61
C THR A 19 18.59 1.52 -3.66
N GLN A 20 18.53 0.19 -3.78
CA GLN A 20 17.61 -0.48 -4.72
C GLN A 20 16.15 -0.16 -4.42
N LEU A 21 15.75 -0.19 -3.14
CA LEU A 21 14.39 0.11 -2.71
C LEU A 21 14.03 1.58 -2.94
N LEU A 22 14.93 2.52 -2.69
CA LEU A 22 14.72 3.94 -2.98
C LEU A 22 14.56 4.20 -4.48
N ARG A 23 15.36 3.54 -5.31
CA ARG A 23 15.24 3.57 -6.77
C ARG A 23 13.86 3.12 -7.24
N ARG A 24 13.36 2.02 -6.66
CA ARG A 24 12.04 1.45 -6.98
C ARG A 24 10.89 2.43 -6.76
N VAL A 25 11.02 3.34 -5.79
CA VAL A 25 10.01 4.37 -5.50
C VAL A 25 10.39 5.76 -6.01
N SER A 26 11.41 5.84 -6.90
CA SER A 26 11.92 7.10 -7.50
C SER A 26 12.35 8.15 -6.47
N LEU A 27 13.00 7.72 -5.40
CA LEU A 27 13.47 8.58 -4.31
C LEU A 27 14.97 8.37 -3.98
N GLU A 28 15.77 7.86 -4.91
CA GLU A 28 17.22 7.64 -4.70
C GLU A 28 17.93 8.96 -4.32
N GLU A 29 17.57 10.05 -4.97
CA GLU A 29 18.11 11.40 -4.68
C GLU A 29 17.78 11.93 -3.27
N LYS A 30 16.86 11.28 -2.57
CA LYS A 30 16.42 11.60 -1.21
C LYS A 30 17.05 10.71 -0.14
N ALA A 31 18.08 9.91 -0.49
CA ALA A 31 18.70 8.96 0.43
C ALA A 31 19.22 9.63 1.72
N ASP A 32 19.77 10.85 1.61
CA ASP A 32 20.30 11.61 2.73
C ASP A 32 19.32 12.67 3.29
N ALA A 33 18.09 12.71 2.77
CA ALA A 33 17.09 13.69 3.21
C ALA A 33 16.51 13.33 4.57
N TYR A 34 16.30 14.35 5.41
CA TYR A 34 15.58 14.20 6.66
C TYR A 34 14.05 14.15 6.41
N PRO A 35 13.28 13.48 7.29
CA PRO A 35 11.83 13.35 7.12
C PRO A 35 11.06 14.66 6.96
N ASN A 36 11.53 15.75 7.55
CA ASN A 36 10.91 17.08 7.43
C ASN A 36 11.13 17.74 6.05
N GLN A 37 12.04 17.20 5.24
CA GLN A 37 12.35 17.68 3.88
C GLN A 37 11.56 16.92 2.81
N LEU A 38 10.71 15.97 3.21
CA LEU A 38 9.94 15.12 2.33
C LEU A 38 8.46 15.54 2.30
N SER A 39 7.83 15.46 1.12
CA SER A 39 6.39 15.60 0.97
C SER A 39 5.62 14.44 1.64
N GLY A 40 4.30 14.57 1.79
CA GLY A 40 3.45 13.51 2.34
C GLY A 40 3.57 12.20 1.55
N GLY A 41 3.44 12.25 0.23
CA GLY A 41 3.60 11.08 -0.65
C GLY A 41 5.00 10.48 -0.63
N GLN A 42 6.05 11.31 -0.55
CA GLN A 42 7.43 10.83 -0.38
C GLN A 42 7.60 10.09 0.95
N LYS A 43 7.09 10.64 2.05
CA LYS A 43 7.11 9.98 3.37
C LYS A 43 6.41 8.64 3.33
N GLN A 44 5.26 8.56 2.66
CA GLN A 44 4.49 7.32 2.55
C GLN A 44 5.25 6.27 1.73
N ARG A 45 5.83 6.64 0.59
CA ARG A 45 6.67 5.74 -0.22
C ARG A 45 7.90 5.26 0.56
N ILE A 46 8.55 6.13 1.33
CA ILE A 46 9.64 5.74 2.23
C ILE A 46 9.16 4.77 3.31
N ALA A 47 7.97 4.95 3.88
CA ALA A 47 7.41 4.01 4.85
C ALA A 47 7.22 2.61 4.25
N ILE A 48 6.75 2.53 3.01
CA ILE A 48 6.62 1.27 2.26
C ILE A 48 7.99 0.61 2.07
N VAL A 49 8.97 1.33 1.54
CA VAL A 49 10.34 0.79 1.32
C VAL A 49 11.00 0.34 2.62
N ARG A 50 10.77 1.08 3.72
CA ARG A 50 11.27 0.70 5.04
C ARG A 50 10.68 -0.64 5.51
N ALA A 51 9.40 -0.89 5.27
CA ALA A 51 8.78 -2.17 5.56
C ALA A 51 9.33 -3.29 4.66
N LEU A 52 9.49 -3.03 3.36
CA LEU A 52 10.06 -3.97 2.39
C LEU A 52 11.51 -4.37 2.70
N ALA A 53 12.29 -3.49 3.32
CA ALA A 53 13.67 -3.78 3.71
C ALA A 53 13.78 -4.95 4.72
N MET A 54 12.70 -5.27 5.42
CA MET A 54 12.61 -6.41 6.34
C MET A 54 12.29 -7.75 5.64
N ASN A 55 12.17 -7.77 4.30
CA ASN A 55 11.76 -8.93 3.51
C ASN A 55 10.47 -9.60 4.06
N PRO A 56 9.38 -8.85 4.23
CA PRO A 56 8.16 -9.37 4.81
C PRO A 56 7.50 -10.39 3.88
N LYS A 57 6.82 -11.39 4.46
CA LYS A 57 5.96 -12.32 3.70
C LYS A 57 4.59 -11.72 3.40
N VAL A 58 4.14 -10.80 4.25
CA VAL A 58 2.85 -10.11 4.13
C VAL A 58 3.04 -8.64 4.49
N MET A 59 2.42 -7.75 3.73
CA MET A 59 2.35 -6.32 4.03
C MET A 59 0.92 -5.95 4.44
N LEU A 60 0.81 -5.15 5.50
CA LEU A 60 -0.46 -4.62 5.98
C LEU A 60 -0.48 -3.11 5.72
N PHE A 61 -1.53 -2.64 5.05
CA PHE A 61 -1.76 -1.23 4.79
C PHE A 61 -3.09 -0.80 5.40
N ASP A 62 -3.04 0.20 6.25
CA ASP A 62 -4.22 0.80 6.86
C ASP A 62 -4.37 2.23 6.33
N GLU A 63 -5.32 2.41 5.42
CA GLU A 63 -5.61 3.67 4.73
C GLU A 63 -4.36 4.44 4.27
N PRO A 64 -3.50 3.86 3.41
CA PRO A 64 -2.18 4.42 3.07
C PRO A 64 -2.24 5.77 2.36
N THR A 65 -3.41 6.20 1.90
CA THR A 65 -3.59 7.45 1.14
C THR A 65 -4.44 8.50 1.85
N SER A 66 -5.05 8.19 3.01
CA SER A 66 -6.04 9.05 3.68
C SER A 66 -5.54 10.42 4.11
N ALA A 67 -4.24 10.56 4.39
CA ALA A 67 -3.60 11.81 4.82
C ALA A 67 -2.82 12.51 3.69
N LEU A 68 -3.06 12.14 2.43
CA LEU A 68 -2.34 12.68 1.27
C LEU A 68 -3.22 13.60 0.44
N ASP A 69 -2.59 14.61 -0.16
CA ASP A 69 -3.21 15.41 -1.20
C ASP A 69 -3.52 14.53 -2.44
N PRO A 70 -4.62 14.78 -3.16
CA PRO A 70 -5.02 13.98 -4.32
C PRO A 70 -3.92 13.76 -5.38
N GLU A 71 -3.05 14.75 -5.58
CA GLU A 71 -1.93 14.65 -6.52
C GLU A 71 -0.90 13.59 -6.09
N MET A 72 -0.77 13.33 -4.79
CA MET A 72 0.20 12.37 -4.23
C MET A 72 -0.36 10.95 -4.11
N VAL A 73 -1.68 10.80 -4.10
CA VAL A 73 -2.36 9.49 -3.97
C VAL A 73 -1.93 8.55 -5.09
N GLY A 74 -1.93 9.03 -6.33
CA GLY A 74 -1.56 8.24 -7.50
C GLY A 74 -0.16 7.63 -7.42
N GLU A 75 0.82 8.38 -6.89
CA GLU A 75 2.19 7.90 -6.73
C GLU A 75 2.31 6.73 -5.74
N VAL A 76 1.58 6.80 -4.63
CA VAL A 76 1.57 5.75 -3.61
C VAL A 76 0.85 4.51 -4.12
N LEU A 77 -0.31 4.68 -4.77
CA LEU A 77 -1.07 3.57 -5.36
C LEU A 77 -0.29 2.87 -6.49
N ALA A 78 0.51 3.61 -7.27
CA ALA A 78 1.38 3.02 -8.30
C ALA A 78 2.43 2.08 -7.69
N VAL A 79 3.07 2.48 -6.59
CA VAL A 79 4.02 1.62 -5.86
C VAL A 79 3.32 0.36 -5.32
N MET A 80 2.13 0.51 -4.74
CA MET A 80 1.37 -0.63 -4.20
C MET A 80 0.93 -1.58 -5.33
N LYS A 81 0.54 -1.05 -6.48
CA LYS A 81 0.20 -1.85 -7.66
C LYS A 81 1.40 -2.66 -8.14
N GLU A 82 2.57 -2.04 -8.26
CA GLU A 82 3.81 -2.74 -8.60
C GLU A 82 4.13 -3.88 -7.62
N LEU A 83 3.92 -3.64 -6.31
CA LEU A 83 4.11 -4.69 -5.30
C LEU A 83 3.16 -5.88 -5.51
N ALA A 84 1.90 -5.64 -5.84
CA ALA A 84 0.94 -6.68 -6.16
C ALA A 84 1.37 -7.49 -7.39
N GLU A 85 1.79 -6.81 -8.46
CA GLU A 85 2.27 -7.43 -9.70
C GLU A 85 3.51 -8.31 -9.48
N THR A 86 4.35 -7.98 -8.48
CA THR A 86 5.49 -8.84 -8.07
C THR A 86 5.10 -10.01 -7.17
N GLY A 87 3.81 -10.21 -6.89
CA GLY A 87 3.30 -11.32 -6.08
C GLY A 87 3.40 -11.10 -4.57
N MET A 88 3.58 -9.85 -4.11
CA MET A 88 3.56 -9.54 -2.68
C MET A 88 2.17 -9.77 -2.09
N THR A 89 2.08 -10.60 -1.06
CA THR A 89 0.84 -10.75 -0.30
C THR A 89 0.56 -9.48 0.51
N MET A 90 -0.60 -8.87 0.29
CA MET A 90 -0.99 -7.64 0.95
C MET A 90 -2.41 -7.73 1.51
N VAL A 91 -2.62 -7.14 2.69
CA VAL A 91 -3.95 -6.81 3.21
C VAL A 91 -4.03 -5.29 3.24
N VAL A 92 -5.02 -4.72 2.56
CA VAL A 92 -5.15 -3.27 2.36
C VAL A 92 -6.53 -2.80 2.80
N VAL A 93 -6.57 -1.95 3.81
CA VAL A 93 -7.77 -1.16 4.15
C VAL A 93 -7.70 0.12 3.33
N THR A 94 -8.71 0.38 2.50
CA THR A 94 -8.70 1.53 1.61
C THR A 94 -10.12 1.95 1.20
N HIS A 95 -10.26 3.21 0.88
CA HIS A 95 -11.43 3.78 0.20
C HIS A 95 -11.17 4.03 -1.30
N GLU A 96 -10.02 3.65 -1.82
CA GLU A 96 -9.66 3.78 -3.23
C GLU A 96 -10.26 2.63 -4.05
N MET A 97 -11.54 2.73 -4.40
CA MET A 97 -12.27 1.66 -5.07
C MET A 97 -11.71 1.32 -6.45
N GLY A 98 -11.17 2.32 -7.16
CA GLY A 98 -10.48 2.11 -8.44
C GLY A 98 -9.24 1.22 -8.29
N PHE A 99 -8.44 1.46 -7.26
CA PHE A 99 -7.28 0.64 -6.92
C PHE A 99 -7.70 -0.78 -6.52
N ALA A 100 -8.67 -0.92 -5.61
CA ALA A 100 -9.16 -2.22 -5.17
C ALA A 100 -9.67 -3.06 -6.37
N ARG A 101 -10.42 -2.46 -7.29
CA ARG A 101 -10.90 -3.11 -8.53
C ARG A 101 -9.77 -3.60 -9.43
N ALA A 102 -8.68 -2.83 -9.52
CA ALA A 102 -7.59 -3.11 -10.45
C ALA A 102 -6.59 -4.13 -9.91
N VAL A 103 -6.45 -4.26 -8.58
CA VAL A 103 -5.31 -4.93 -7.96
C VAL A 103 -5.71 -6.08 -7.04
N ALA A 104 -6.88 -5.99 -6.38
CA ALA A 104 -7.26 -6.99 -5.40
C ALA A 104 -7.60 -8.34 -6.06
N SER A 105 -7.15 -9.43 -5.44
CA SER A 105 -7.61 -10.79 -5.76
C SER A 105 -8.90 -11.14 -5.03
N GLU A 106 -9.16 -10.50 -3.88
CA GLU A 106 -10.36 -10.63 -3.09
C GLU A 106 -10.68 -9.29 -2.42
N VAL A 107 -11.95 -8.96 -2.32
CA VAL A 107 -12.47 -7.80 -1.59
C VAL A 107 -13.35 -8.28 -0.44
N VAL A 108 -13.16 -7.66 0.71
CA VAL A 108 -13.98 -7.90 1.92
C VAL A 108 -14.63 -6.58 2.30
N PHE A 109 -15.95 -6.51 2.28
CA PHE A 109 -16.71 -5.37 2.79
C PHE A 109 -17.16 -5.63 4.22
N MET A 110 -16.74 -4.74 5.11
CA MET A 110 -17.07 -4.80 6.53
C MET A 110 -17.94 -3.61 6.93
N ASP A 111 -18.93 -3.85 7.77
CA ASP A 111 -19.75 -2.82 8.41
C ASP A 111 -20.08 -3.25 9.85
N GLN A 112 -20.04 -2.32 10.79
CA GLN A 112 -20.31 -2.57 12.22
C GLN A 112 -19.54 -3.77 12.82
N GLY A 113 -18.29 -3.99 12.37
CA GLY A 113 -17.43 -5.06 12.88
C GLY A 113 -17.71 -6.45 12.33
N VAL A 114 -18.61 -6.59 11.33
CA VAL A 114 -18.92 -7.86 10.68
C VAL A 114 -18.61 -7.81 9.19
N ILE A 115 -18.27 -8.97 8.62
CA ILE A 115 -18.12 -9.11 7.17
C ILE A 115 -19.51 -9.22 6.55
N CYS A 116 -19.87 -8.25 5.71
CA CYS A 116 -21.15 -8.21 5.03
C CYS A 116 -21.10 -8.91 3.66
N GLU A 117 -20.02 -8.68 2.91
CA GLU A 117 -19.77 -9.33 1.62
C GLU A 117 -18.27 -9.55 1.44
N HIS A 118 -17.91 -10.63 0.72
CA HIS A 118 -16.55 -10.88 0.27
C HIS A 118 -16.55 -11.66 -1.04
N GLY A 119 -15.47 -11.57 -1.80
CA GLY A 119 -15.28 -12.33 -3.03
C GLY A 119 -14.50 -11.57 -4.09
N ASP A 120 -14.65 -12.00 -5.34
CA ASP A 120 -14.01 -11.35 -6.49
C ASP A 120 -14.37 -9.86 -6.58
N PRO A 121 -13.40 -8.97 -6.84
CA PRO A 121 -13.66 -7.53 -6.96
C PRO A 121 -14.76 -7.17 -7.96
N LYS A 122 -14.87 -7.91 -9.06
CA LYS A 122 -15.92 -7.67 -10.08
C LYS A 122 -17.31 -7.92 -9.54
N ASP A 123 -17.45 -8.94 -8.68
CA ASP A 123 -18.73 -9.28 -8.09
C ASP A 123 -19.07 -8.32 -6.95
N VAL A 124 -18.15 -8.16 -5.98
CA VAL A 124 -18.39 -7.35 -4.78
C VAL A 124 -18.54 -5.86 -5.11
N LEU A 125 -17.66 -5.31 -5.96
CA LEU A 125 -17.67 -3.88 -6.29
C LEU A 125 -18.49 -3.56 -7.57
N GLY A 126 -18.75 -4.55 -8.43
CA GLY A 126 -19.48 -4.36 -9.69
C GLY A 126 -20.95 -4.74 -9.62
N ALA A 127 -21.29 -5.75 -8.81
CA ALA A 127 -22.64 -6.27 -8.65
C ALA A 127 -22.94 -6.57 -7.17
N PRO A 128 -22.90 -5.55 -6.29
CA PRO A 128 -23.09 -5.71 -4.85
C PRO A 128 -24.46 -6.30 -4.53
N LYS A 129 -24.51 -7.23 -3.58
CA LYS A 129 -25.73 -7.95 -3.20
C LYS A 129 -26.47 -7.24 -2.07
N THR A 130 -25.74 -6.76 -1.06
CA THR A 130 -26.33 -6.12 0.12
C THR A 130 -26.69 -4.66 -0.15
N GLU A 131 -27.82 -4.22 0.37
CA GLU A 131 -28.25 -2.80 0.27
C GLU A 131 -27.22 -1.88 0.94
N ARG A 132 -26.54 -2.35 1.98
CA ARG A 132 -25.54 -1.58 2.68
C ARG A 132 -24.31 -1.30 1.80
N LEU A 133 -23.82 -2.29 1.05
CA LEU A 133 -22.69 -2.09 0.11
C LEU A 133 -23.11 -1.22 -1.08
N LYS A 134 -24.33 -1.41 -1.60
CA LYS A 134 -24.87 -0.54 -2.67
C LYS A 134 -24.88 0.93 -2.24
N ALA A 135 -25.40 1.20 -1.04
CA ALA A 135 -25.43 2.57 -0.48
C ALA A 135 -24.03 3.14 -0.28
N PHE A 136 -23.08 2.32 0.21
CA PHE A 136 -21.69 2.73 0.38
C PHE A 136 -21.04 3.10 -0.96
N LEU A 137 -21.14 2.25 -1.96
CA LEU A 137 -20.55 2.51 -3.28
C LEU A 137 -21.18 3.73 -3.97
N ALA A 138 -22.49 3.94 -3.81
CA ALA A 138 -23.18 5.11 -4.35
C ALA A 138 -22.71 6.43 -3.70
N SER A 139 -22.22 6.39 -2.44
CA SER A 139 -21.69 7.58 -1.76
C SER A 139 -20.26 7.93 -2.16
N MET A 140 -19.59 7.05 -2.91
CA MET A 140 -18.19 7.21 -3.36
C MET A 140 -18.08 7.76 -4.81
N LEU A 141 -19.20 7.90 -5.50
CA LEU A 141 -19.32 8.49 -6.86
C LEU A 141 -19.68 9.96 -6.78
#